data_2b75bcb43067f3218774a7c99f2dc44e
#
_entry.id   2b75bcb43067f3218774a7c99f2dc44e
#
_cell.length_a   1.000
_cell.length_b   1.000
_cell.length_c   1.000
_cell.angle_alpha   90.00
_cell.angle_beta   90.00
_cell.angle_gamma   90.00
#
_symmetry.space_group_name_H-M   'P 1'
#
loop_
_entity.id
_entity.type
_entity.pdbx_description
1 polymer ?
#
loop_
_entity_poly.entity_id
_entity_poly.type
_entity_poly.pdbx_seq_one_letter_code
_entity_poly.pdbx_strand_id
1 'polypeptide(L)'
;MEASLTPLKYGIGIDMGKDEFHACISAIDPTQRVKIKATRAFKNNPKGILDFLQWSDYHCKQLGVPVQYLMEATGVYYEQLALALHRQQAHVCVVLPQKAKYYIKALGIKTKTDGVDAQALAMMVCQQALEAWRPISEAMYTLRQLTRQQIDLQEFKTQINNQLMALEVGMYHSPAVKKQLEKLIAELDSQLAECLKLIKGAIEANAEWKRKTEQICRIKGVGILTVANLITETNEFALFENQRQLVSFAGYDVVENQSGKRVGKTRISKRGNSRIRRALHMPALMVVTYEQRPFIALYERVYKQTNIKMKGYVAVQRKLLTLIFALWKKDARYDPTYEPVAQKKVAPTEEATRHQPQGAVLEEANIGELIES
;
A
#
# COMPACT_ATOMS: atom_id res chain seq x y z
N MET A 1 43.98 -10.32 19.41
CA MET A 1 43.09 -9.14 19.22
C MET A 1 42.58 -9.21 17.80
N GLU A 2 41.31 -9.57 17.57
CA GLU A 2 40.71 -9.45 16.23
C GLU A 2 40.72 -7.96 15.84
N ALA A 3 41.40 -7.65 14.72
CA ALA A 3 41.37 -6.30 14.20
C ALA A 3 39.90 -5.90 13.98
N SER A 4 39.49 -4.83 14.67
CA SER A 4 38.11 -4.30 14.53
C SER A 4 37.91 -3.86 13.10
N LEU A 5 37.27 -4.71 12.26
CA LEU A 5 36.93 -4.38 10.88
C LEU A 5 36.00 -3.15 10.89
N THR A 6 36.35 -2.16 10.09
CA THR A 6 35.48 -1.00 9.87
C THR A 6 34.13 -1.47 9.32
N PRO A 7 33.02 -1.10 9.95
CA PRO A 7 31.70 -1.53 9.48
C PRO A 7 31.38 -0.91 8.10
N LEU A 8 30.67 -1.65 7.27
CA LEU A 8 30.19 -1.16 5.97
C LEU A 8 29.08 -0.11 6.16
N LYS A 9 28.22 -0.31 7.16
CA LYS A 9 27.16 0.63 7.54
C LYS A 9 26.64 0.36 8.96
N TYR A 10 26.02 1.36 9.54
CA TYR A 10 25.17 1.25 10.73
C TYR A 10 23.71 1.15 10.32
N GLY A 11 23.00 0.21 10.91
CA GLY A 11 21.55 0.05 10.81
C GLY A 11 20.88 0.35 12.12
N ILE A 12 19.95 1.29 12.15
CA ILE A 12 19.17 1.64 13.33
C ILE A 12 17.72 1.23 13.10
N GLY A 13 17.31 0.18 13.80
CA GLY A 13 15.94 -0.30 13.82
C GLY A 13 15.15 0.33 14.94
N ILE A 14 13.94 0.78 14.67
CA ILE A 14 13.12 1.50 15.62
C ILE A 14 11.71 0.91 15.62
N ASP A 15 11.30 0.35 16.74
CA ASP A 15 9.93 -0.10 16.98
C ASP A 15 9.14 1.02 17.67
N MET A 16 8.07 1.48 17.01
CA MET A 16 7.35 2.70 17.39
C MET A 16 6.09 2.38 18.18
N GLY A 17 6.04 2.86 19.43
CA GLY A 17 4.84 2.90 20.24
C GLY A 17 4.25 4.29 20.37
N LYS A 18 3.05 4.40 20.97
CA LYS A 18 2.34 5.66 21.21
C LYS A 18 3.13 6.58 22.14
N ASP A 19 3.55 6.07 23.29
CA ASP A 19 4.15 6.85 24.37
C ASP A 19 5.67 6.73 24.41
N GLU A 20 6.21 5.64 23.88
CA GLU A 20 7.64 5.37 23.79
C GLU A 20 8.00 4.53 22.57
N PHE A 21 9.26 4.56 22.18
CA PHE A 21 9.80 3.72 21.12
C PHE A 21 11.12 3.09 21.54
N HIS A 22 11.38 1.90 21.01
CA HIS A 22 12.62 1.17 21.24
C HIS A 22 13.53 1.27 20.02
N ALA A 23 14.79 1.61 20.23
CA ALA A 23 15.78 1.71 19.18
C ALA A 23 16.95 0.77 19.42
N CYS A 24 17.42 0.13 18.36
CA CYS A 24 18.59 -0.71 18.34
C CYS A 24 19.56 -0.26 17.26
N ILE A 25 20.84 -0.12 17.61
CA ILE A 25 21.93 0.13 16.68
C ILE A 25 22.66 -1.16 16.40
N SER A 26 22.76 -1.53 15.15
CA SER A 26 23.57 -2.65 14.65
C SER A 26 24.59 -2.15 13.64
N ALA A 27 25.68 -2.89 13.49
CA ALA A 27 26.70 -2.64 12.48
C ALA A 27 26.92 -3.92 11.66
N ILE A 28 27.03 -3.80 10.33
CA ILE A 28 27.39 -4.89 9.46
C ILE A 28 28.85 -4.73 9.02
N ASP A 29 29.65 -5.78 9.17
CA ASP A 29 31.05 -5.81 8.77
C ASP A 29 31.24 -6.32 7.33
N PRO A 30 32.46 -6.23 6.74
CA PRO A 30 32.75 -6.75 5.40
C PRO A 30 32.50 -8.25 5.23
N THR A 31 32.45 -9.02 6.33
CA THR A 31 32.13 -10.46 6.32
C THR A 31 30.63 -10.72 6.36
N GLN A 32 29.79 -9.68 6.21
CA GLN A 32 28.32 -9.71 6.28
C GLN A 32 27.75 -10.11 7.64
N ARG A 33 28.55 -10.07 8.70
CA ARG A 33 28.10 -10.32 10.05
C ARG A 33 27.50 -9.04 10.65
N VAL A 34 26.32 -9.17 11.24
CA VAL A 34 25.64 -8.07 11.93
C VAL A 34 25.86 -8.21 13.43
N LYS A 35 26.40 -7.16 14.06
CA LYS A 35 26.61 -7.09 15.50
C LYS A 35 25.77 -5.96 16.09
N ILE A 36 25.02 -6.25 17.17
CA ILE A 36 24.30 -5.24 17.95
C ILE A 36 25.31 -4.43 18.74
N LYS A 37 25.20 -3.11 18.69
CA LYS A 37 26.05 -2.17 19.43
C LYS A 37 25.38 -1.62 20.68
N ALA A 38 24.12 -1.19 20.55
CA ALA A 38 23.39 -0.58 21.65
C ALA A 38 21.88 -0.73 21.43
N THR A 39 21.12 -0.78 22.52
CA THR A 39 19.66 -0.77 22.52
C THR A 39 19.18 0.14 23.65
N ARG A 40 18.17 0.99 23.36
CA ARG A 40 17.61 1.90 24.37
C ARG A 40 16.16 2.26 24.00
N ALA A 41 15.34 2.50 25.04
CA ALA A 41 13.99 3.04 24.91
C ALA A 41 14.00 4.57 25.09
N PHE A 42 13.11 5.25 24.37
CA PHE A 42 12.95 6.71 24.38
C PHE A 42 11.47 7.06 24.43
N LYS A 43 11.12 8.20 25.03
CA LYS A 43 9.76 8.72 24.99
C LYS A 43 9.41 9.22 23.58
N ASN A 44 8.21 8.91 23.10
CA ASN A 44 7.74 9.39 21.81
C ASN A 44 7.18 10.82 21.93
N ASN A 45 8.06 11.77 22.21
CA ASN A 45 7.78 13.22 22.29
C ASN A 45 9.00 14.02 21.79
N PRO A 46 8.89 15.34 21.60
CA PRO A 46 10.00 16.15 21.07
C PRO A 46 11.30 15.99 21.84
N LYS A 47 11.26 15.93 23.19
CA LYS A 47 12.46 15.74 24.02
C LYS A 47 13.09 14.37 23.81
N GLY A 48 12.29 13.30 23.84
CA GLY A 48 12.80 11.93 23.62
C GLY A 48 13.34 11.72 22.19
N ILE A 49 12.79 12.42 21.19
CA ILE A 49 13.34 12.42 19.83
C ILE A 49 14.74 13.07 19.84
N LEU A 50 14.91 14.21 20.51
CA LEU A 50 16.23 14.87 20.62
C LEU A 50 17.23 13.98 21.36
N ASP A 51 16.84 13.36 22.48
CA ASP A 51 17.67 12.43 23.23
C ASP A 51 18.09 11.23 22.37
N PHE A 52 17.19 10.72 21.53
CA PHE A 52 17.47 9.64 20.57
C PHE A 52 18.48 10.08 19.50
N LEU A 53 18.33 11.26 18.91
CA LEU A 53 19.25 11.76 17.89
C LEU A 53 20.66 11.90 18.47
N GLN A 54 20.82 12.47 19.66
CA GLN A 54 22.10 12.58 20.35
C GLN A 54 22.71 11.20 20.65
N TRP A 55 21.88 10.24 21.09
CA TRP A 55 22.34 8.88 21.37
C TRP A 55 22.77 8.15 20.08
N SER A 56 22.04 8.32 18.99
CA SER A 56 22.39 7.78 17.68
C SER A 56 23.73 8.32 17.19
N ASP A 57 23.94 9.66 17.25
CA ASP A 57 25.16 10.31 16.84
C ASP A 57 26.35 9.88 17.70
N TYR A 58 26.14 9.71 18.99
CA TYR A 58 27.18 9.22 19.91
C TYR A 58 27.70 7.83 19.54
N HIS A 59 26.80 6.91 19.18
CA HIS A 59 27.16 5.53 18.86
C HIS A 59 27.62 5.31 17.41
N CYS A 60 27.29 6.21 16.48
CA CYS A 60 27.61 6.14 15.05
C CYS A 60 28.69 7.14 14.62
N LYS A 61 29.62 7.48 15.53
CA LYS A 61 30.65 8.53 15.33
C LYS A 61 31.71 8.26 14.25
N GLN A 62 31.77 7.06 13.67
CA GLN A 62 32.80 6.72 12.72
C GLN A 62 32.59 7.46 11.39
N LEU A 63 33.49 8.40 11.07
CA LEU A 63 33.44 9.18 9.85
C LEU A 63 33.44 8.29 8.60
N GLY A 64 32.58 8.62 7.65
CA GLY A 64 32.51 7.91 6.36
C GLY A 64 31.68 6.61 6.38
N VAL A 65 31.15 6.17 7.51
CA VAL A 65 30.26 5.00 7.60
C VAL A 65 28.81 5.46 7.49
N PRO A 66 28.05 5.00 6.47
CA PRO A 66 26.65 5.40 6.30
C PRO A 66 25.76 4.87 7.44
N VAL A 67 24.83 5.70 7.88
CA VAL A 67 23.81 5.35 8.87
C VAL A 67 22.44 5.30 8.19
N GLN A 68 21.72 4.20 8.38
CA GLN A 68 20.38 4.00 7.84
C GLN A 68 19.40 3.69 8.97
N TYR A 69 18.25 4.36 8.96
CA TYR A 69 17.19 4.20 9.95
C TYR A 69 16.03 3.41 9.34
N LEU A 70 15.45 2.51 10.12
CA LEU A 70 14.28 1.72 9.69
C LEU A 70 13.20 1.73 10.74
N MET A 71 11.99 2.06 10.33
CA MET A 71 10.77 2.02 11.14
C MET A 71 9.70 1.19 10.44
N GLU A 72 8.79 0.64 11.24
CA GLU A 72 7.55 0.07 10.75
C GLU A 72 6.45 1.15 10.69
N ALA A 73 5.65 1.16 9.62
CA ALA A 73 4.52 2.08 9.45
C ALA A 73 3.32 1.66 10.33
N THR A 74 3.50 1.67 11.65
CA THR A 74 2.44 1.36 12.62
C THR A 74 1.66 2.62 12.99
N GLY A 75 0.47 2.77 12.44
CA GLY A 75 -0.37 3.96 12.65
C GLY A 75 0.32 5.24 12.19
N VAL A 76 0.26 6.28 13.03
CA VAL A 76 0.86 7.61 12.80
C VAL A 76 2.07 7.87 13.71
N TYR A 77 2.39 6.95 14.61
CA TYR A 77 3.35 7.18 15.70
C TYR A 77 4.78 7.38 15.22
N TYR A 78 5.15 6.83 14.05
CA TYR A 78 6.47 6.96 13.44
C TYR A 78 6.69 8.31 12.74
N GLU A 79 5.63 9.03 12.35
CA GLU A 79 5.70 10.16 11.42
C GLU A 79 6.54 11.33 11.96
N GLN A 80 6.43 11.65 13.25
CA GLN A 80 7.18 12.74 13.87
C GLN A 80 8.68 12.47 13.86
N LEU A 81 9.10 11.25 14.23
CA LEU A 81 10.50 10.85 14.24
C LEU A 81 11.05 10.74 12.82
N ALA A 82 10.30 10.14 11.89
CA ALA A 82 10.69 10.04 10.49
C ALA A 82 10.89 11.42 9.86
N LEU A 83 10.00 12.38 10.15
CA LEU A 83 10.12 13.75 9.68
C LEU A 83 11.31 14.48 10.30
N ALA A 84 11.60 14.29 11.59
CA ALA A 84 12.75 14.87 12.27
C ALA A 84 14.06 14.37 11.65
N LEU A 85 14.20 13.06 11.41
CA LEU A 85 15.34 12.46 10.74
C LEU A 85 15.48 12.92 9.29
N HIS A 86 14.37 13.00 8.56
CA HIS A 86 14.38 13.47 7.18
C HIS A 86 14.85 14.92 7.07
N ARG A 87 14.45 15.79 7.99
CA ARG A 87 14.92 17.19 8.06
C ARG A 87 16.42 17.32 8.31
N GLN A 88 17.02 16.31 8.97
CA GLN A 88 18.47 16.20 9.14
C GLN A 88 19.17 15.52 7.97
N GLN A 89 18.47 15.29 6.85
CA GLN A 89 18.97 14.59 5.66
C GLN A 89 19.44 13.14 5.94
N ALA A 90 18.96 12.53 7.02
CA ALA A 90 19.26 11.16 7.34
C ALA A 90 18.57 10.18 6.36
N HIS A 91 19.21 9.03 6.10
CA HIS A 91 18.63 7.98 5.28
C HIS A 91 17.60 7.17 6.09
N VAL A 92 16.34 7.55 5.99
CA VAL A 92 15.21 6.93 6.70
C VAL A 92 14.46 6.00 5.77
N CYS A 93 14.21 4.79 6.23
CA CYS A 93 13.35 3.81 5.55
C CYS A 93 12.11 3.55 6.41
N VAL A 94 10.96 3.43 5.78
CA VAL A 94 9.71 3.05 6.43
C VAL A 94 9.11 1.88 5.67
N VAL A 95 8.90 0.76 6.38
CA VAL A 95 8.35 -0.45 5.76
C VAL A 95 6.95 -0.76 6.27
N LEU A 96 6.18 -1.45 5.44
CA LEU A 96 4.86 -1.93 5.83
C LEU A 96 4.98 -2.99 6.95
N PRO A 97 4.05 -3.02 7.91
CA PRO A 97 4.05 -3.99 9.02
C PRO A 97 4.18 -5.44 8.57
N GLN A 98 3.56 -5.78 7.44
CA GLN A 98 3.63 -7.12 6.90
C GLN A 98 5.05 -7.51 6.44
N LYS A 99 5.82 -6.57 5.88
CA LYS A 99 7.20 -6.80 5.44
C LYS A 99 8.12 -7.02 6.66
N ALA A 100 8.00 -6.19 7.70
CA ALA A 100 8.70 -6.36 8.96
C ALA A 100 8.37 -7.71 9.60
N LYS A 101 7.09 -8.04 9.73
CA LYS A 101 6.62 -9.32 10.30
C LYS A 101 7.17 -10.55 9.57
N TYR A 102 7.22 -10.54 8.23
CA TYR A 102 7.78 -11.67 7.48
C TYR A 102 9.28 -11.79 7.68
N TYR A 103 10.00 -10.67 7.76
CA TYR A 103 11.42 -10.69 8.03
C TYR A 103 11.72 -11.24 9.44
N ILE A 104 11.03 -10.77 10.48
CA ILE A 104 11.15 -11.27 11.85
C ILE A 104 10.86 -12.77 11.92
N LYS A 105 9.81 -13.22 11.22
CA LYS A 105 9.48 -14.64 11.14
C LYS A 105 10.58 -15.46 10.44
N ALA A 106 11.21 -14.93 9.40
CA ALA A 106 12.30 -15.61 8.70
C ALA A 106 13.56 -15.78 9.57
N LEU A 107 13.76 -14.88 10.55
CA LEU A 107 14.85 -15.02 11.55
C LEU A 107 14.60 -16.11 12.58
N GLY A 108 13.41 -16.74 12.60
CA GLY A 108 13.06 -17.78 13.59
C GLY A 108 12.88 -17.26 15.02
N ILE A 109 12.74 -15.95 15.20
CA ILE A 109 12.57 -15.31 16.51
C ILE A 109 11.19 -15.70 17.07
N LYS A 110 11.20 -16.32 18.26
CA LYS A 110 9.97 -16.77 18.95
C LYS A 110 9.47 -15.77 19.99
N THR A 111 10.38 -15.02 20.59
CA THR A 111 10.06 -14.04 21.64
C THR A 111 9.67 -12.72 20.98
N LYS A 112 8.55 -12.16 21.42
CA LYS A 112 8.08 -10.84 20.97
C LYS A 112 8.20 -9.84 22.11
N THR A 113 9.09 -8.88 21.97
CA THR A 113 9.21 -7.67 22.79
C THR A 113 9.64 -6.53 21.89
N ASP A 114 9.29 -5.30 22.22
CA ASP A 114 9.62 -4.12 21.43
C ASP A 114 11.13 -3.97 21.18
N GLY A 115 11.96 -4.35 22.17
CA GLY A 115 13.42 -4.39 22.01
C GLY A 115 13.89 -5.43 20.99
N VAL A 116 13.26 -6.60 20.93
CA VAL A 116 13.57 -7.66 19.94
C VAL A 116 13.10 -7.24 18.55
N ASP A 117 11.94 -6.60 18.44
CA ASP A 117 11.42 -6.10 17.17
C ASP A 117 12.34 -4.97 16.63
N ALA A 118 12.82 -4.04 17.49
CA ALA A 118 13.83 -3.04 17.13
C ALA A 118 15.16 -3.67 16.65
N GLN A 119 15.63 -4.74 17.32
CA GLN A 119 16.83 -5.47 16.89
C GLN A 119 16.66 -6.11 15.52
N ALA A 120 15.52 -6.74 15.27
CA ALA A 120 15.23 -7.35 13.97
C ALA A 120 15.15 -6.29 12.85
N LEU A 121 14.54 -5.13 13.12
CA LEU A 121 14.52 -4.00 12.16
C LEU A 121 15.95 -3.47 11.91
N ALA A 122 16.81 -3.37 12.92
CA ALA A 122 18.21 -2.97 12.76
C ALA A 122 18.99 -3.97 11.90
N MET A 123 18.77 -5.26 12.09
CA MET A 123 19.35 -6.31 11.23
C MET A 123 18.82 -6.21 9.78
N MET A 124 17.52 -5.97 9.63
CA MET A 124 16.88 -5.86 8.31
C MET A 124 17.50 -4.73 7.48
N VAL A 125 17.66 -3.53 8.05
CA VAL A 125 18.25 -2.39 7.33
C VAL A 125 19.75 -2.57 7.08
N CYS A 126 20.46 -3.35 7.90
CA CYS A 126 21.84 -3.75 7.63
C CYS A 126 21.95 -4.66 6.41
N GLN A 127 21.05 -5.61 6.24
CA GLN A 127 21.14 -6.68 5.24
C GLN A 127 20.40 -6.39 3.93
N GLN A 128 19.41 -5.49 3.95
CA GLN A 128 18.59 -5.19 2.76
C GLN A 128 18.85 -3.78 2.23
N ALA A 129 18.81 -3.64 0.91
CA ALA A 129 18.68 -2.34 0.27
C ALA A 129 17.20 -1.91 0.33
N LEU A 130 16.90 -0.90 1.13
CA LEU A 130 15.57 -0.36 1.31
C LEU A 130 15.48 1.05 0.73
N GLU A 131 14.33 1.37 0.15
CA GLU A 131 14.09 2.70 -0.40
C GLU A 131 13.97 3.75 0.71
N ALA A 132 14.52 4.93 0.44
CA ALA A 132 14.40 6.06 1.34
C ALA A 132 12.95 6.56 1.39
N TRP A 133 12.44 6.75 2.60
CA TRP A 133 11.14 7.34 2.83
C TRP A 133 11.17 8.84 2.49
N ARG A 134 10.11 9.31 1.84
CA ARG A 134 9.90 10.72 1.54
C ARG A 134 8.59 11.18 2.18
N PRO A 135 8.58 12.27 2.93
CA PRO A 135 7.36 12.84 3.47
C PRO A 135 6.46 13.29 2.32
N ILE A 136 5.17 13.16 2.52
CA ILE A 136 4.20 13.79 1.63
C ILE A 136 4.11 15.28 1.97
N SER A 137 3.69 16.11 1.01
CA SER A 137 3.49 17.53 1.25
C SER A 137 2.40 17.78 2.31
N GLU A 138 2.47 18.91 3.02
CA GLU A 138 1.47 19.28 4.01
C GLU A 138 0.05 19.39 3.40
N ALA A 139 -0.05 19.94 2.19
CA ALA A 139 -1.31 20.02 1.46
C ALA A 139 -1.89 18.62 1.16
N MET A 140 -1.05 17.67 0.72
CA MET A 140 -1.46 16.28 0.48
C MET A 140 -1.82 15.57 1.79
N TYR A 141 -1.11 15.84 2.87
CA TYR A 141 -1.42 15.28 4.19
C TYR A 141 -2.79 15.77 4.69
N THR A 142 -3.05 17.07 4.58
CA THR A 142 -4.35 17.68 4.92
C THR A 142 -5.48 17.08 4.07
N LEU A 143 -5.30 17.00 2.76
CA LEU A 143 -6.30 16.39 1.88
C LEU A 143 -6.54 14.90 2.23
N ARG A 144 -5.50 14.16 2.63
CA ARG A 144 -5.64 12.78 3.11
C ARG A 144 -6.44 12.68 4.39
N GLN A 145 -6.24 13.59 5.34
CA GLN A 145 -7.05 13.64 6.56
C GLN A 145 -8.52 13.91 6.24
N LEU A 146 -8.80 14.88 5.37
CA LEU A 146 -10.17 15.20 4.94
C LEU A 146 -10.86 14.04 4.23
N THR A 147 -10.19 13.36 3.31
CA THR A 147 -10.77 12.21 2.59
C THR A 147 -11.04 11.03 3.52
N ARG A 148 -10.19 10.79 4.51
CA ARG A 148 -10.39 9.74 5.52
C ARG A 148 -11.53 10.10 6.47
N GLN A 149 -11.57 11.34 6.95
CA GLN A 149 -12.66 11.84 7.77
C GLN A 149 -14.02 11.71 7.06
N GLN A 150 -14.08 12.02 5.76
CA GLN A 150 -15.30 11.85 4.95
C GLN A 150 -15.77 10.39 4.93
N ILE A 151 -14.83 9.43 4.81
CA ILE A 151 -15.14 8.01 4.86
C ILE A 151 -15.68 7.61 6.24
N ASP A 152 -15.04 8.05 7.31
CA ASP A 152 -15.40 7.71 8.69
C ASP A 152 -16.76 8.29 9.05
N LEU A 153 -17.05 9.55 8.70
CA LEU A 153 -18.36 10.19 8.88
C LEU A 153 -19.48 9.42 8.13
N GLN A 154 -19.19 8.96 6.91
CA GLN A 154 -20.15 8.16 6.14
C GLN A 154 -20.41 6.80 6.79
N GLU A 155 -19.40 6.18 7.40
CA GLU A 155 -19.57 4.93 8.16
C GLU A 155 -20.41 5.15 9.41
N PHE A 156 -20.14 6.20 10.19
CA PHE A 156 -20.96 6.56 11.35
C PHE A 156 -22.41 6.80 10.96
N LYS A 157 -22.66 7.58 9.89
CA LYS A 157 -24.02 7.79 9.39
C LYS A 157 -24.72 6.49 9.04
N THR A 158 -24.00 5.56 8.37
CA THR A 158 -24.58 4.25 8.03
C THR A 158 -24.92 3.43 9.28
N GLN A 159 -24.08 3.46 10.31
CA GLN A 159 -24.32 2.78 11.58
C GLN A 159 -25.56 3.36 12.29
N ILE A 160 -25.66 4.69 12.38
CA ILE A 160 -26.81 5.36 13.01
C ILE A 160 -28.12 5.10 12.24
N ASN A 161 -28.07 5.13 10.90
CA ASN A 161 -29.25 4.77 10.08
C ASN A 161 -29.71 3.32 10.34
N ASN A 162 -28.78 2.37 10.44
CA ASN A 162 -29.11 0.97 10.74
C ASN A 162 -29.74 0.85 12.15
N GLN A 163 -29.28 1.63 13.15
CA GLN A 163 -29.89 1.68 14.47
C GLN A 163 -31.30 2.26 14.41
N LEU A 164 -31.51 3.33 13.65
CA LEU A 164 -32.82 3.95 13.46
C LEU A 164 -33.80 2.96 12.80
N MET A 165 -33.37 2.27 11.74
CA MET A 165 -34.18 1.22 11.09
C MET A 165 -34.53 0.09 12.05
N ALA A 166 -33.57 -0.40 12.85
CA ALA A 166 -33.82 -1.44 13.84
C ALA A 166 -34.79 -0.98 14.92
N LEU A 167 -34.72 0.29 15.37
CA LEU A 167 -35.62 0.88 16.30
C LEU A 167 -37.05 0.93 15.72
N GLU A 168 -37.22 1.33 14.48
CA GLU A 168 -38.53 1.47 13.82
C GLU A 168 -39.22 0.13 13.54
N VAL A 169 -38.47 -0.95 13.34
CA VAL A 169 -38.97 -2.34 13.10
C VAL A 169 -39.20 -3.07 14.43
N GLY A 170 -38.63 -2.57 15.53
CA GLY A 170 -38.75 -3.20 16.86
C GLY A 170 -40.18 -3.26 17.39
N MET A 171 -40.46 -4.17 18.33
CA MET A 171 -41.78 -4.35 18.96
C MET A 171 -42.28 -3.05 19.64
N TYR A 172 -41.40 -2.34 20.30
CA TYR A 172 -41.64 -1.02 20.92
C TYR A 172 -40.47 -0.09 20.59
N HIS A 173 -40.79 1.19 20.36
CA HIS A 173 -39.77 2.19 20.14
C HIS A 173 -39.99 3.44 21.00
N SER A 174 -38.88 4.00 21.48
CA SER A 174 -38.89 5.24 22.25
C SER A 174 -38.81 6.45 21.30
N PRO A 175 -39.81 7.34 21.30
CA PRO A 175 -39.76 8.59 20.52
C PRO A 175 -38.55 9.45 20.87
N ALA A 176 -38.10 9.43 22.13
CA ALA A 176 -36.96 10.19 22.59
C ALA A 176 -35.66 9.65 21.93
N VAL A 177 -35.46 8.32 21.87
CA VAL A 177 -34.30 7.69 21.20
C VAL A 177 -34.34 7.96 19.70
N LYS A 178 -35.52 7.84 19.06
CA LYS A 178 -35.69 8.17 17.64
C LYS A 178 -35.22 9.61 17.35
N LYS A 179 -35.69 10.57 18.10
CA LYS A 179 -35.30 11.99 17.95
C LYS A 179 -33.81 12.23 18.15
N GLN A 180 -33.14 11.48 19.05
CA GLN A 180 -31.70 11.58 19.24
C GLN A 180 -30.94 11.06 18.02
N LEU A 181 -31.33 9.89 17.47
CA LEU A 181 -30.71 9.32 16.28
C LEU A 181 -30.91 10.22 15.06
N GLU A 182 -32.11 10.78 14.85
CA GLU A 182 -32.38 11.73 13.77
C GLU A 182 -31.50 13.00 13.86
N LYS A 183 -31.29 13.53 15.07
CA LYS A 183 -30.38 14.66 15.27
C LYS A 183 -28.95 14.32 14.94
N LEU A 184 -28.46 13.13 15.33
CA LEU A 184 -27.10 12.67 14.98
C LEU A 184 -26.94 12.52 13.48
N ILE A 185 -27.95 12.00 12.77
CA ILE A 185 -27.93 11.89 11.31
C ILE A 185 -27.85 13.28 10.66
N ALA A 186 -28.65 14.24 11.12
CA ALA A 186 -28.65 15.61 10.60
C ALA A 186 -27.27 16.30 10.80
N GLU A 187 -26.66 16.11 11.98
CA GLU A 187 -25.32 16.63 12.26
C GLU A 187 -24.26 15.98 11.35
N LEU A 188 -24.31 14.65 11.18
CA LEU A 188 -23.41 13.94 10.29
C LEU A 188 -23.55 14.40 8.83
N ASP A 189 -24.77 14.72 8.38
CA ASP A 189 -25.02 15.27 7.05
C ASP A 189 -24.38 16.65 6.87
N SER A 190 -24.48 17.51 7.88
CA SER A 190 -23.84 18.82 7.89
C SER A 190 -22.31 18.69 7.81
N GLN A 191 -21.73 17.82 8.63
CA GLN A 191 -20.27 17.56 8.65
C GLN A 191 -19.78 16.95 7.34
N LEU A 192 -20.55 16.05 6.71
CA LEU A 192 -20.23 15.47 5.39
C LEU A 192 -20.23 16.55 4.30
N ALA A 193 -21.20 17.47 4.33
CA ALA A 193 -21.27 18.57 3.36
C ALA A 193 -20.10 19.54 3.52
N GLU A 194 -19.75 19.90 4.76
CA GLU A 194 -18.59 20.74 5.07
C GLU A 194 -17.28 20.06 4.62
N CYS A 195 -17.08 18.79 4.99
CA CYS A 195 -15.90 18.02 4.58
C CYS A 195 -15.74 17.96 3.06
N LEU A 196 -16.85 17.75 2.32
CA LEU A 196 -16.85 17.80 0.87
C LEU A 196 -16.43 19.17 0.32
N LYS A 197 -16.89 20.26 0.93
CA LYS A 197 -16.51 21.64 0.57
C LYS A 197 -15.01 21.85 0.77
N LEU A 198 -14.46 21.41 1.91
CA LEU A 198 -13.04 21.51 2.20
C LEU A 198 -12.19 20.68 1.21
N ILE A 199 -12.61 19.46 0.88
CA ILE A 199 -11.94 18.62 -0.13
C ILE A 199 -11.92 19.32 -1.50
N LYS A 200 -13.04 19.89 -1.93
CA LYS A 200 -13.12 20.64 -3.20
C LYS A 200 -12.18 21.84 -3.18
N GLY A 201 -12.20 22.63 -2.11
CA GLY A 201 -11.33 23.79 -1.94
C GLY A 201 -9.84 23.42 -1.96
N ALA A 202 -9.45 22.33 -1.31
CA ALA A 202 -8.07 21.85 -1.31
C ALA A 202 -7.60 21.42 -2.72
N ILE A 203 -8.47 20.78 -3.51
CA ILE A 203 -8.17 20.41 -4.90
C ILE A 203 -8.09 21.66 -5.79
N GLU A 204 -9.00 22.60 -5.63
CA GLU A 204 -9.04 23.86 -6.41
C GLU A 204 -7.86 24.77 -6.12
N ALA A 205 -7.34 24.76 -4.90
CA ALA A 205 -6.16 25.52 -4.50
C ALA A 205 -4.87 25.07 -5.20
N ASN A 206 -4.82 23.83 -5.71
CA ASN A 206 -3.70 23.31 -6.48
C ASN A 206 -4.07 23.19 -7.96
N ALA A 207 -3.50 24.03 -8.82
CA ALA A 207 -3.86 24.10 -10.23
C ALA A 207 -3.65 22.78 -10.99
N GLU A 208 -2.63 22.00 -10.64
CA GLU A 208 -2.36 20.70 -11.24
C GLU A 208 -3.41 19.66 -10.81
N TRP A 209 -3.75 19.60 -9.52
CA TRP A 209 -4.77 18.70 -9.00
C TRP A 209 -6.13 19.01 -9.58
N LYS A 210 -6.50 20.30 -9.67
CA LYS A 210 -7.74 20.76 -10.27
C LYS A 210 -7.86 20.27 -11.72
N ARG A 211 -6.88 20.62 -12.56
CA ARG A 211 -6.87 20.27 -13.98
C ARG A 211 -6.95 18.76 -14.21
N LYS A 212 -6.09 17.97 -13.55
CA LYS A 212 -6.10 16.51 -13.68
C LYS A 212 -7.39 15.88 -13.16
N THR A 213 -7.96 16.41 -12.07
CA THR A 213 -9.24 15.94 -11.53
C THR A 213 -10.38 16.21 -12.52
N GLU A 214 -10.46 17.40 -13.12
CA GLU A 214 -11.45 17.73 -14.14
C GLU A 214 -11.36 16.82 -15.38
N GLN A 215 -10.16 16.46 -15.80
CA GLN A 215 -9.94 15.54 -16.92
C GLN A 215 -10.46 14.12 -16.62
N ILE A 216 -10.26 13.62 -15.39
CA ILE A 216 -10.68 12.29 -14.95
C ILE A 216 -12.18 12.24 -14.66
N CYS A 217 -12.76 13.29 -14.09
CA CYS A 217 -14.20 13.38 -13.80
C CYS A 217 -15.09 13.39 -15.05
N ARG A 218 -14.52 13.45 -16.27
CA ARG A 218 -15.24 13.20 -17.54
C ARG A 218 -15.68 11.75 -17.69
N ILE A 219 -15.09 10.82 -16.95
CA ILE A 219 -15.60 9.45 -16.84
C ILE A 219 -16.92 9.53 -16.07
N LYS A 220 -18.06 9.36 -16.77
CA LYS A 220 -19.39 9.40 -16.12
C LYS A 220 -19.44 8.39 -14.96
N GLY A 221 -19.71 8.86 -13.75
CA GLY A 221 -19.74 8.06 -12.55
C GLY A 221 -18.46 8.16 -11.69
N VAL A 222 -17.42 8.83 -12.16
CA VAL A 222 -16.23 9.16 -11.35
C VAL A 222 -16.33 10.61 -10.91
N GLY A 223 -16.46 10.83 -9.62
CA GLY A 223 -16.56 12.17 -9.02
C GLY A 223 -15.26 12.61 -8.34
N ILE A 224 -15.23 13.89 -7.93
CA ILE A 224 -14.08 14.52 -7.26
C ILE A 224 -13.63 13.73 -6.00
N LEU A 225 -14.56 13.20 -5.21
CA LEU A 225 -14.25 12.38 -4.03
C LEU A 225 -13.47 11.10 -4.40
N THR A 226 -13.83 10.47 -5.52
CA THR A 226 -13.13 9.28 -6.00
C THR A 226 -11.69 9.61 -6.33
N VAL A 227 -11.48 10.70 -7.11
CA VAL A 227 -10.13 11.14 -7.49
C VAL A 227 -9.33 11.56 -6.28
N ALA A 228 -9.94 12.36 -5.36
CA ALA A 228 -9.30 12.79 -4.11
C ALA A 228 -8.83 11.60 -3.27
N ASN A 229 -9.69 10.59 -3.07
CA ASN A 229 -9.31 9.38 -2.34
C ASN A 229 -8.14 8.63 -3.02
N LEU A 230 -8.14 8.53 -4.35
CA LEU A 230 -7.09 7.82 -5.07
C LEU A 230 -5.75 8.55 -4.97
N ILE A 231 -5.71 9.87 -5.20
CA ILE A 231 -4.45 10.62 -5.15
C ILE A 231 -3.88 10.69 -3.75
N THR A 232 -4.71 10.79 -2.71
CA THR A 232 -4.24 10.83 -1.32
C THR A 232 -3.72 9.49 -0.83
N GLU A 233 -4.38 8.38 -1.17
CA GLU A 233 -3.94 7.05 -0.74
C GLU A 233 -2.74 6.52 -1.56
N THR A 234 -2.42 7.15 -2.69
CA THR A 234 -1.31 6.76 -3.58
C THR A 234 -0.19 7.80 -3.65
N ASN A 235 -0.31 8.91 -2.91
CA ASN A 235 0.57 10.09 -3.03
C ASN A 235 0.74 10.49 -4.51
N GLU A 236 -0.37 10.85 -5.17
CA GLU A 236 -0.41 11.22 -6.58
C GLU A 236 0.12 10.13 -7.53
N PHE A 237 0.00 8.88 -7.12
CA PHE A 237 0.59 7.71 -7.79
C PHE A 237 2.13 7.75 -7.88
N ALA A 238 2.80 8.60 -7.10
CA ALA A 238 4.25 8.71 -7.08
C ALA A 238 4.94 7.43 -6.62
N LEU A 239 4.25 6.63 -5.79
CA LEU A 239 4.76 5.38 -5.23
C LEU A 239 4.84 4.21 -6.25
N PHE A 240 4.34 4.42 -7.48
CA PHE A 240 4.18 3.32 -8.44
C PHE A 240 4.82 3.67 -9.78
N GLU A 241 5.68 2.78 -10.25
CA GLU A 241 6.27 2.85 -11.58
C GLU A 241 5.32 2.29 -12.65
N ASN A 242 4.54 1.29 -12.28
CA ASN A 242 3.67 0.59 -13.21
C ASN A 242 2.32 0.17 -12.59
N GLN A 243 1.39 -0.19 -13.46
CA GLN A 243 0.03 -0.58 -13.08
C GLN A 243 -0.02 -1.84 -12.20
N ARG A 244 0.96 -2.77 -12.33
CA ARG A 244 0.97 -4.01 -11.55
C ARG A 244 1.22 -3.73 -10.07
N GLN A 245 2.17 -2.84 -9.77
CA GLN A 245 2.45 -2.40 -8.40
C GLN A 245 1.22 -1.74 -7.76
N LEU A 246 0.53 -0.84 -8.50
CA LEU A 246 -0.69 -0.19 -8.02
C LEU A 246 -1.83 -1.18 -7.77
N VAL A 247 -2.03 -2.13 -8.69
CA VAL A 247 -3.08 -3.17 -8.57
C VAL A 247 -2.83 -4.05 -7.34
N SER A 248 -1.58 -4.43 -7.10
CA SER A 248 -1.18 -5.19 -5.91
C SER A 248 -1.37 -4.37 -4.64
N PHE A 249 -0.93 -3.09 -4.63
CA PHE A 249 -1.14 -2.18 -3.51
C PHE A 249 -2.62 -1.99 -3.16
N ALA A 250 -3.49 -1.94 -4.15
CA ALA A 250 -4.94 -1.88 -3.95
C ALA A 250 -5.56 -3.23 -3.57
N GLY A 251 -4.83 -4.34 -3.66
CA GLY A 251 -5.30 -5.71 -3.36
C GLY A 251 -6.26 -6.29 -4.40
N TYR A 252 -6.12 -5.87 -5.66
CA TYR A 252 -6.83 -6.43 -6.82
C TYR A 252 -6.04 -7.49 -7.57
N ASP A 253 -4.83 -7.83 -7.13
CA ASP A 253 -4.07 -8.95 -7.64
C ASP A 253 -4.83 -10.25 -7.41
N VAL A 254 -4.73 -11.14 -8.39
CA VAL A 254 -5.40 -12.43 -8.37
C VAL A 254 -4.54 -13.42 -7.63
N VAL A 255 -5.10 -14.06 -6.63
CA VAL A 255 -4.46 -15.16 -5.91
C VAL A 255 -4.98 -16.48 -6.47
N GLU A 256 -4.07 -17.26 -7.04
CA GLU A 256 -4.30 -18.62 -7.46
C GLU A 256 -3.87 -19.57 -6.34
N ASN A 257 -4.68 -20.57 -6.09
CA ASN A 257 -4.38 -21.62 -5.11
C ASN A 257 -4.41 -22.96 -5.84
N GLN A 258 -3.26 -23.30 -6.43
CA GLN A 258 -3.10 -24.55 -7.17
C GLN A 258 -1.99 -25.36 -6.50
N SER A 259 -2.24 -26.63 -6.28
CA SER A 259 -1.25 -27.58 -5.76
C SER A 259 -1.48 -28.94 -6.40
N GLY A 260 -0.57 -29.38 -7.24
CA GLY A 260 -0.72 -30.63 -8.01
C GLY A 260 -2.01 -30.65 -8.82
N LYS A 261 -2.85 -31.63 -8.59
CA LYS A 261 -4.17 -31.79 -9.27
C LYS A 261 -5.28 -30.89 -8.70
N ARG A 262 -5.04 -30.20 -7.57
CA ARG A 262 -6.04 -29.36 -6.92
C ARG A 262 -6.05 -27.97 -7.52
N VAL A 263 -7.16 -27.57 -8.16
CA VAL A 263 -7.41 -26.21 -8.63
C VAL A 263 -8.39 -25.53 -7.68
N GLY A 264 -7.90 -24.56 -6.88
CA GLY A 264 -8.71 -23.78 -5.94
C GLY A 264 -9.43 -22.62 -6.64
N LYS A 265 -10.43 -22.04 -5.94
CA LYS A 265 -11.16 -20.86 -6.46
C LYS A 265 -10.26 -19.63 -6.52
N THR A 266 -10.17 -19.02 -7.70
CA THR A 266 -9.48 -17.75 -7.93
C THR A 266 -10.22 -16.59 -7.29
N ARG A 267 -9.51 -15.73 -6.56
CA ARG A 267 -10.06 -14.52 -5.93
C ARG A 267 -9.02 -13.41 -5.89
N ILE A 268 -9.47 -12.17 -5.71
CA ILE A 268 -8.54 -11.07 -5.43
C ILE A 268 -7.94 -11.23 -4.03
N SER A 269 -6.69 -10.77 -3.85
CA SER A 269 -5.95 -10.93 -2.58
C SER A 269 -6.65 -10.24 -1.41
N LYS A 270 -7.30 -9.09 -1.66
CA LYS A 270 -7.79 -8.14 -0.65
C LYS A 270 -6.71 -7.68 0.34
N ARG A 271 -5.46 -8.11 0.16
CA ARG A 271 -4.30 -7.71 0.95
C ARG A 271 -3.75 -6.42 0.35
N GLY A 272 -4.22 -5.27 0.84
CA GLY A 272 -3.84 -3.97 0.31
C GLY A 272 -4.82 -2.88 0.74
N ASN A 273 -4.71 -1.70 0.16
CA ASN A 273 -5.46 -0.52 0.56
C ASN A 273 -6.97 -0.68 0.32
N SER A 274 -7.73 -0.86 1.41
CA SER A 274 -9.18 -1.04 1.36
C SER A 274 -9.93 0.26 0.98
N ARG A 275 -9.36 1.44 1.28
CA ARG A 275 -9.96 2.73 0.94
C ARG A 275 -10.01 2.94 -0.56
N ILE A 276 -8.97 2.54 -1.31
CA ILE A 276 -8.96 2.55 -2.77
C ILE A 276 -10.10 1.67 -3.31
N ARG A 277 -10.25 0.45 -2.79
CA ARG A 277 -11.31 -0.47 -3.25
C ARG A 277 -12.71 0.09 -2.94
N ARG A 278 -12.87 0.72 -1.79
CA ARG A 278 -14.11 1.38 -1.39
C ARG A 278 -14.45 2.57 -2.30
N ALA A 279 -13.47 3.45 -2.55
CA ALA A 279 -13.65 4.62 -3.41
C ALA A 279 -14.05 4.26 -4.85
N LEU A 280 -13.65 3.08 -5.34
CA LEU A 280 -13.95 2.61 -6.68
C LEU A 280 -15.25 1.80 -6.79
N HIS A 281 -15.90 1.47 -5.67
CA HIS A 281 -17.08 0.60 -5.68
C HIS A 281 -18.27 1.24 -6.40
N MET A 282 -18.70 2.40 -5.95
CA MET A 282 -19.82 3.12 -6.59
C MET A 282 -19.49 3.57 -8.02
N PRO A 283 -18.30 4.14 -8.31
CA PRO A 283 -17.92 4.43 -9.69
C PRO A 283 -18.01 3.23 -10.62
N ALA A 284 -17.59 2.03 -10.19
CA ALA A 284 -17.70 0.83 -11.02
C ALA A 284 -19.14 0.42 -11.31
N LEU A 285 -20.06 0.60 -10.35
CA LEU A 285 -21.49 0.39 -10.58
C LEU A 285 -22.02 1.41 -11.60
N MET A 286 -21.69 2.71 -11.42
CA MET A 286 -22.19 3.78 -12.26
C MET A 286 -21.71 3.70 -13.71
N VAL A 287 -20.43 3.40 -13.96
CA VAL A 287 -19.92 3.26 -15.33
C VAL A 287 -20.56 2.09 -16.08
N VAL A 288 -20.95 1.03 -15.38
CA VAL A 288 -21.70 -0.09 -15.96
C VAL A 288 -23.16 0.31 -16.22
N THR A 289 -23.81 0.98 -15.25
CA THR A 289 -25.19 1.48 -15.40
C THR A 289 -25.32 2.52 -16.53
N TYR A 290 -24.30 3.35 -16.72
CA TYR A 290 -24.25 4.30 -17.86
C TYR A 290 -23.77 3.66 -19.16
N GLU A 291 -23.65 2.35 -19.23
CA GLU A 291 -23.29 1.55 -20.41
C GLU A 291 -22.04 2.05 -21.15
N GLN A 292 -21.07 2.57 -20.39
CA GLN A 292 -19.82 3.03 -21.01
C GLN A 292 -19.05 1.84 -21.58
N ARG A 293 -18.86 1.82 -22.91
CA ARG A 293 -18.37 0.68 -23.70
C ARG A 293 -17.18 -0.07 -23.11
N PRO A 294 -16.07 0.54 -22.69
CA PRO A 294 -14.92 -0.26 -22.21
C PRO A 294 -15.19 -0.98 -20.88
N PHE A 295 -16.21 -0.56 -20.13
CA PHE A 295 -16.53 -1.12 -18.81
C PHE A 295 -17.66 -2.14 -18.89
N ILE A 296 -18.74 -1.84 -19.63
CA ILE A 296 -19.88 -2.75 -19.77
C ILE A 296 -19.45 -4.06 -20.45
N ALA A 297 -18.68 -4.00 -21.53
CA ALA A 297 -18.18 -5.18 -22.23
C ALA A 297 -17.29 -6.08 -21.31
N LEU A 298 -16.46 -5.45 -20.44
CA LEU A 298 -15.67 -6.20 -19.44
C LEU A 298 -16.58 -6.84 -18.40
N TYR A 299 -17.55 -6.09 -17.88
CA TYR A 299 -18.52 -6.59 -16.89
C TYR A 299 -19.27 -7.80 -17.42
N GLU A 300 -19.88 -7.70 -18.61
CA GLU A 300 -20.65 -8.76 -19.24
C GLU A 300 -19.83 -10.03 -19.50
N ARG A 301 -18.61 -9.85 -20.02
CA ARG A 301 -17.69 -10.97 -20.26
C ARG A 301 -17.41 -11.74 -18.99
N VAL A 302 -17.07 -11.03 -17.89
CA VAL A 302 -16.76 -11.69 -16.60
C VAL A 302 -18.03 -12.28 -15.99
N TYR A 303 -19.18 -11.62 -16.12
CA TYR A 303 -20.44 -12.12 -15.61
C TYR A 303 -20.88 -13.39 -16.37
N LYS A 304 -20.78 -13.41 -17.68
CA LYS A 304 -21.08 -14.62 -18.50
C LYS A 304 -20.21 -15.82 -18.09
N GLN A 305 -18.93 -15.58 -17.80
CA GLN A 305 -18.01 -16.66 -17.41
C GLN A 305 -18.23 -17.18 -15.99
N THR A 306 -18.69 -16.34 -15.08
CA THR A 306 -18.68 -16.67 -13.64
C THR A 306 -20.05 -16.73 -13.01
N ASN A 307 -21.07 -16.19 -13.66
CA ASN A 307 -22.43 -15.96 -13.14
C ASN A 307 -22.48 -15.20 -11.80
N ILE A 308 -21.44 -14.40 -11.48
CA ILE A 308 -21.33 -13.64 -10.24
C ILE A 308 -21.15 -12.16 -10.56
N LYS A 309 -22.21 -11.36 -10.36
CA LYS A 309 -22.21 -9.89 -10.61
C LYS A 309 -21.04 -9.17 -9.97
N MET A 310 -20.73 -9.50 -8.70
CA MET A 310 -19.67 -8.85 -7.96
C MET A 310 -18.28 -9.06 -8.58
N LYS A 311 -18.01 -10.20 -9.23
CA LYS A 311 -16.74 -10.42 -9.95
C LYS A 311 -16.61 -9.48 -11.16
N GLY A 312 -17.71 -9.25 -11.88
CA GLY A 312 -17.77 -8.27 -12.95
C GLY A 312 -17.42 -6.85 -12.46
N TYR A 313 -18.09 -6.40 -11.39
CA TYR A 313 -17.81 -5.08 -10.81
C TYR A 313 -16.37 -4.94 -10.30
N VAL A 314 -15.79 -5.96 -9.67
CA VAL A 314 -14.39 -5.95 -9.22
C VAL A 314 -13.41 -5.85 -10.41
N ALA A 315 -13.71 -6.51 -11.52
CA ALA A 315 -12.91 -6.38 -12.73
C ALA A 315 -12.98 -4.93 -13.29
N VAL A 316 -14.15 -4.30 -13.25
CA VAL A 316 -14.34 -2.90 -13.63
C VAL A 316 -13.62 -1.96 -12.67
N GLN A 317 -13.66 -2.18 -11.35
CA GLN A 317 -12.90 -1.40 -10.37
C GLN A 317 -11.40 -1.40 -10.69
N ARG A 318 -10.85 -2.59 -10.97
CA ARG A 318 -9.45 -2.72 -11.37
C ARG A 318 -9.15 -1.96 -12.67
N LYS A 319 -10.02 -2.04 -13.66
CA LYS A 319 -9.88 -1.31 -14.93
C LYS A 319 -9.95 0.20 -14.73
N LEU A 320 -10.90 0.69 -13.91
CA LEU A 320 -10.99 2.11 -13.55
C LEU A 320 -9.72 2.60 -12.87
N LEU A 321 -9.19 1.85 -11.88
CA LEU A 321 -7.96 2.21 -11.19
C LEU A 321 -6.79 2.37 -12.17
N THR A 322 -6.58 1.40 -13.06
CA THR A 322 -5.48 1.45 -14.04
C THR A 322 -5.66 2.53 -15.09
N LEU A 323 -6.91 2.83 -15.48
CA LEU A 323 -7.21 3.93 -16.40
C LEU A 323 -6.93 5.29 -15.73
N ILE A 324 -7.43 5.51 -14.53
CA ILE A 324 -7.19 6.76 -13.77
C ILE A 324 -5.70 6.98 -13.55
N PHE A 325 -4.96 5.93 -13.20
CA PHE A 325 -3.50 5.98 -13.10
C PHE A 325 -2.83 6.42 -14.40
N ALA A 326 -3.23 5.84 -15.54
CA ALA A 326 -2.67 6.18 -16.83
C ALA A 326 -2.98 7.63 -17.23
N LEU A 327 -4.21 8.09 -17.02
CA LEU A 327 -4.62 9.46 -17.29
C LEU A 327 -3.86 10.46 -16.41
N TRP A 328 -3.71 10.17 -15.10
CA TRP A 328 -2.97 11.00 -14.17
C TRP A 328 -1.49 11.15 -14.53
N LYS A 329 -0.83 10.01 -14.82
CA LYS A 329 0.61 9.98 -15.17
C LYS A 329 0.91 10.63 -16.53
N LYS A 330 0.02 10.45 -17.51
CA LYS A 330 0.19 11.03 -18.86
C LYS A 330 -0.35 12.44 -18.98
N ASP A 331 -0.99 12.96 -17.92
CA ASP A 331 -1.72 14.22 -17.96
C ASP A 331 -2.71 14.30 -19.14
N ALA A 332 -3.44 13.21 -19.34
CA ALA A 332 -4.28 13.03 -20.50
C ALA A 332 -5.77 13.13 -20.12
N ARG A 333 -6.54 13.69 -21.04
CA ARG A 333 -7.99 13.78 -20.94
C ARG A 333 -8.63 12.44 -21.27
N TYR A 334 -9.66 12.04 -20.52
CA TYR A 334 -10.47 10.87 -20.88
C TYR A 334 -11.21 11.10 -22.19
N ASP A 335 -11.03 10.16 -23.11
CA ASP A 335 -11.75 10.09 -24.39
C ASP A 335 -12.61 8.81 -24.40
N PRO A 336 -13.94 8.91 -24.40
CA PRO A 336 -14.84 7.76 -24.45
C PRO A 336 -14.80 7.01 -25.79
N THR A 337 -14.30 7.66 -26.85
CA THR A 337 -14.20 7.09 -28.19
C THR A 337 -12.86 6.45 -28.49
N TYR A 338 -11.91 6.54 -27.53
CA TYR A 338 -10.57 5.97 -27.69
C TYR A 338 -10.64 4.45 -27.85
N GLU A 339 -10.32 3.96 -29.03
CA GLU A 339 -10.06 2.56 -29.31
C GLU A 339 -8.55 2.31 -29.29
N PRO A 340 -8.04 1.42 -28.42
CA PRO A 340 -6.63 1.08 -28.47
C PRO A 340 -6.31 0.49 -29.84
N VAL A 341 -5.36 1.09 -30.55
CA VAL A 341 -4.78 0.49 -31.75
C VAL A 341 -4.32 -0.90 -31.35
N ALA A 342 -4.96 -1.93 -31.92
CA ALA A 342 -4.57 -3.30 -31.68
C ALA A 342 -3.09 -3.41 -32.05
N GLN A 343 -2.21 -3.58 -31.07
CA GLN A 343 -0.83 -3.96 -31.36
C GLN A 343 -0.93 -5.26 -32.14
N LYS A 344 -0.71 -5.21 -33.46
CA LYS A 344 -0.47 -6.39 -34.27
C LYS A 344 0.59 -7.17 -33.51
N LYS A 345 0.24 -8.34 -32.99
CA LYS A 345 1.24 -9.32 -32.53
C LYS A 345 2.16 -9.48 -33.73
N VAL A 346 3.37 -8.95 -33.64
CA VAL A 346 4.43 -9.27 -34.57
C VAL A 346 4.57 -10.79 -34.44
N ALA A 347 4.16 -11.50 -35.47
CA ALA A 347 4.39 -12.93 -35.55
C ALA A 347 5.90 -13.14 -35.34
N PRO A 348 6.32 -14.13 -34.57
CA PRO A 348 7.75 -14.44 -34.45
C PRO A 348 8.27 -14.63 -35.86
N THR A 349 9.25 -13.82 -36.25
CA THR A 349 10.01 -14.02 -37.50
C THR A 349 10.64 -15.39 -37.42
N GLU A 350 10.42 -16.22 -38.46
CA GLU A 350 10.91 -17.61 -38.60
C GLU A 350 12.44 -17.73 -38.67
N GLU A 351 13.20 -16.69 -38.37
CA GLU A 351 14.65 -16.70 -38.39
C GLU A 351 15.36 -17.17 -37.11
N ALA A 352 14.60 -17.48 -36.04
CA ALA A 352 15.20 -17.96 -34.77
C ALA A 352 15.30 -19.50 -34.67
N THR A 353 14.99 -20.26 -35.76
CA THR A 353 14.96 -21.73 -35.71
C THR A 353 16.13 -22.38 -36.45
N ARG A 354 17.26 -21.73 -36.55
CA ARG A 354 18.47 -22.35 -37.10
C ARG A 354 19.68 -22.12 -36.21
N HIS A 355 19.71 -22.70 -35.04
CA HIS A 355 20.94 -23.12 -34.32
C HIS A 355 20.54 -24.08 -33.18
N GLN A 356 20.25 -25.31 -33.56
CA GLN A 356 20.48 -26.44 -32.66
C GLN A 356 21.89 -27.00 -32.99
N PRO A 357 22.80 -27.16 -32.04
CA PRO A 357 23.99 -27.95 -32.23
C PRO A 357 23.59 -29.43 -32.27
N GLN A 358 23.96 -30.06 -33.37
CA GLN A 358 23.91 -31.52 -33.57
C GLN A 358 24.86 -32.21 -32.60
N GLY A 359 24.37 -33.27 -31.97
CA GLY A 359 25.11 -34.49 -31.71
C GLY A 359 26.01 -34.56 -30.49
N ALA A 360 25.50 -35.13 -29.43
CA ALA A 360 26.26 -36.06 -28.61
C ALA A 360 25.34 -37.23 -28.25
N VAL A 361 25.50 -38.29 -28.98
CA VAL A 361 25.02 -39.65 -28.65
C VAL A 361 25.81 -40.05 -27.41
N LEU A 362 25.15 -40.17 -26.26
CA LEU A 362 25.69 -40.87 -25.10
C LEU A 362 25.02 -42.23 -25.03
N GLU A 363 25.84 -43.25 -25.18
CA GLU A 363 25.54 -44.66 -25.02
C GLU A 363 24.81 -44.95 -23.69
N GLU A 364 23.77 -45.77 -23.78
CA GLU A 364 23.12 -46.43 -22.66
C GLU A 364 24.14 -47.35 -21.97
N ALA A 365 24.62 -46.96 -20.80
CA ALA A 365 25.30 -47.85 -19.89
C ALA A 365 24.30 -48.42 -18.87
N ASN A 366 24.13 -49.69 -18.99
CA ASN A 366 23.43 -50.68 -18.20
C ASN A 366 23.73 -50.52 -16.69
N ILE A 367 22.73 -50.11 -15.89
CA ILE A 367 22.79 -50.14 -14.42
C ILE A 367 21.76 -51.17 -13.95
N GLY A 368 22.07 -52.40 -14.15
CA GLY A 368 21.48 -53.51 -13.44
C GLY A 368 22.63 -54.28 -12.78
N GLU A 369 22.72 -54.16 -11.46
CA GLU A 369 23.48 -54.95 -10.48
C GLU A 369 24.13 -54.02 -9.44
N LEU A 370 23.40 -53.78 -8.39
CA LEU A 370 23.94 -53.46 -7.05
C LEU A 370 22.78 -53.18 -6.04
N ILE A 371 21.90 -54.21 -5.90
CA ILE A 371 21.11 -54.36 -4.69
C ILE A 371 21.15 -55.84 -4.35
N GLU A 372 22.16 -56.23 -3.60
CA GLU A 372 22.26 -57.43 -2.73
C GLU A 372 23.67 -57.49 -2.16
N SER A 373 23.88 -56.84 -1.02
CA SER A 373 24.75 -57.23 0.09
C SER A 373 24.67 -56.22 1.24
#